data_1c33a2e36a9ad65cc1cd6ab0a9474581
#
_entry.id   1c33a2e36a9ad65cc1cd6ab0a9474581
#
_cell.length_a   1.000
_cell.length_b   1.000
_cell.length_c   1.000
_cell.angle_alpha   90.00
_cell.angle_beta   90.00
_cell.angle_gamma   90.00
#
_symmetry.space_group_name_H-M   'P 1'
#
loop_
_entity.id
_entity.type
_entity.pdbx_description
1 polymer ?
#
loop_
_entity_poly.entity_id
_entity_poly.type
_entity_poly.pdbx_seq_one_letter_code
_entity_poly.pdbx_strand_id
1 'polypeptide(L)'
;MNRRDFLKNTLAVAALGTAAGLSGQTGIAQNQSDHATRKGKTKMKHKCKITVIKKECYPELQKRYLADPKSGPCPFFEVGQEFLLEGNDFFRMMNGRFCAEAWDAVSRYVYAALQGGSIMKGWTNDEKVMIACCNDGTRPVVFKIERIDVEEPDSSEDSENSRQQ
;
A
#
# COMPACT_ATOMS: atom_id res chain seq x y z
N MET A 1 -25.01 -5.37 0.07
CA MET A 1 -24.85 -5.96 -1.26
C MET A 1 -25.02 -7.47 -1.11
N ASN A 2 -26.05 -8.06 -1.69
CA ASN A 2 -26.46 -9.43 -1.42
C ASN A 2 -25.67 -10.40 -2.33
N ARG A 3 -25.23 -11.55 -1.82
CA ARG A 3 -24.44 -12.57 -2.56
C ARG A 3 -25.06 -13.04 -3.88
N ARG A 4 -26.32 -12.76 -4.12
CA ARG A 4 -27.06 -13.16 -5.34
C ARG A 4 -26.87 -12.23 -6.55
N ASP A 5 -26.33 -11.02 -6.37
CA ASP A 5 -26.17 -10.04 -7.44
C ASP A 5 -24.83 -10.15 -8.17
N PHE A 6 -23.87 -10.91 -7.61
CA PHE A 6 -22.54 -11.10 -8.21
C PHE A 6 -22.56 -12.06 -9.42
N LEU A 7 -23.55 -12.95 -9.52
CA LEU A 7 -23.58 -14.00 -10.56
C LEU A 7 -24.35 -13.63 -11.84
N LYS A 8 -24.93 -12.43 -11.94
CA LYS A 8 -25.75 -12.02 -13.10
C LYS A 8 -25.03 -11.22 -14.18
N ASN A 9 -23.76 -10.82 -13.97
CA ASN A 9 -23.04 -9.96 -14.93
C ASN A 9 -22.00 -10.68 -15.79
N THR A 10 -22.05 -12.00 -15.89
CA THR A 10 -21.10 -12.75 -16.73
C THR A 10 -21.85 -13.55 -17.78
N LEU A 11 -22.44 -12.88 -18.78
CA LEU A 11 -22.83 -13.52 -20.05
C LEU A 11 -23.48 -12.49 -21.00
N ALA A 12 -22.66 -11.87 -21.86
CA ALA A 12 -23.08 -11.39 -23.18
C ALA A 12 -21.87 -10.82 -23.95
N VAL A 13 -21.11 -11.67 -24.61
CA VAL A 13 -20.40 -11.29 -25.84
C VAL A 13 -20.53 -12.46 -26.79
N ALA A 14 -21.36 -12.30 -27.80
CA ALA A 14 -21.36 -13.12 -29.01
C ALA A 14 -21.49 -12.18 -30.23
N ALA A 15 -20.43 -12.12 -30.97
CA ALA A 15 -20.29 -12.46 -32.39
C ALA A 15 -20.88 -11.57 -33.48
N LEU A 16 -20.09 -11.52 -34.57
CA LEU A 16 -20.36 -11.18 -36.00
C LEU A 16 -20.05 -9.71 -36.36
N GLY A 17 -19.20 -9.44 -37.33
CA GLY A 17 -19.10 -9.90 -38.65
C GLY A 17 -18.01 -9.20 -39.47
N THR A 18 -17.52 -9.88 -40.40
CA THR A 18 -16.55 -9.60 -41.46
C THR A 18 -17.03 -8.51 -42.46
N ALA A 19 -16.11 -7.64 -42.90
CA ALA A 19 -16.05 -7.24 -44.30
C ALA A 19 -14.79 -6.45 -44.63
N ALA A 20 -14.19 -6.79 -45.71
CA ALA A 20 -12.96 -6.27 -46.30
C ALA A 20 -13.15 -4.91 -46.97
N GLY A 21 -12.08 -4.12 -47.04
CA GLY A 21 -11.98 -2.92 -47.82
C GLY A 21 -10.57 -2.36 -47.85
N LEU A 22 -9.78 -2.77 -48.87
CA LEU A 22 -8.51 -2.13 -49.23
C LEU A 22 -8.80 -0.74 -49.84
N SER A 23 -8.12 0.30 -49.37
CA SER A 23 -7.66 1.40 -50.22
C SER A 23 -6.53 2.13 -49.50
N GLY A 24 -5.34 2.13 -50.11
CA GLY A 24 -4.17 2.82 -49.65
C GLY A 24 -4.26 4.33 -49.81
N GLN A 25 -3.70 5.04 -48.85
CA GLN A 25 -3.18 6.40 -49.05
C GLN A 25 -1.97 6.58 -48.13
N THR A 26 -0.81 6.70 -48.76
CA THR A 26 0.44 7.15 -48.15
C THR A 26 0.34 8.64 -47.83
N GLY A 27 0.11 8.95 -46.55
CA GLY A 27 0.24 10.29 -46.00
C GLY A 27 1.45 10.38 -45.13
N ILE A 28 2.52 11.04 -45.59
CA ILE A 28 3.67 11.41 -44.78
C ILE A 28 3.21 12.49 -43.80
N ALA A 29 2.89 12.12 -42.58
CA ALA A 29 2.64 13.08 -41.52
C ALA A 29 3.96 13.62 -41.00
N GLN A 30 4.23 14.89 -41.24
CA GLN A 30 5.31 15.66 -40.66
C GLN A 30 5.14 15.68 -39.14
N ASN A 31 6.15 15.11 -38.46
CA ASN A 31 6.25 15.14 -37.03
C ASN A 31 6.66 16.55 -36.57
N GLN A 32 5.69 17.39 -36.25
CA GLN A 32 5.94 18.64 -35.54
C GLN A 32 6.32 18.26 -34.10
N SER A 33 7.58 18.42 -33.77
CA SER A 33 8.11 18.33 -32.41
C SER A 33 7.55 19.49 -31.58
N ASP A 34 6.45 19.21 -30.85
CA ASP A 34 6.00 20.08 -29.77
C ASP A 34 7.05 20.09 -28.67
N HIS A 35 7.82 21.16 -28.63
CA HIS A 35 8.66 21.53 -27.50
C HIS A 35 7.74 21.93 -26.33
N ALA A 36 7.09 20.93 -25.73
CA ALA A 36 6.42 21.11 -24.44
C ALA A 36 7.49 21.33 -23.39
N THR A 37 7.53 22.52 -22.84
CA THR A 37 8.34 22.95 -21.69
C THR A 37 8.20 21.89 -20.59
N ARG A 38 9.25 21.12 -20.34
CA ARG A 38 9.33 20.17 -19.21
C ARG A 38 9.26 20.98 -17.92
N LYS A 39 8.08 21.19 -17.36
CA LYS A 39 7.92 21.56 -15.95
C LYS A 39 8.65 20.49 -15.14
N GLY A 40 9.54 20.90 -14.26
CA GLY A 40 10.32 20.02 -13.39
C GLY A 40 9.40 18.96 -12.77
N LYS A 41 9.74 17.69 -12.97
CA LYS A 41 8.97 16.56 -12.43
C LYS A 41 9.31 16.46 -10.96
N THR A 42 8.43 16.96 -10.09
CA THR A 42 8.51 16.70 -8.64
C THR A 42 8.51 15.19 -8.42
N LYS A 43 9.54 14.67 -7.76
CA LYS A 43 9.63 13.25 -7.43
C LYS A 43 8.83 12.98 -6.17
N MET A 44 7.83 12.12 -6.26
CA MET A 44 7.06 11.68 -5.08
C MET A 44 7.83 10.61 -4.32
N LYS A 45 8.04 10.83 -3.02
CA LYS A 45 8.54 9.82 -2.08
C LYS A 45 7.39 9.35 -1.19
N HIS A 46 7.38 8.07 -0.91
CA HIS A 46 6.35 7.45 -0.09
C HIS A 46 6.93 6.94 1.22
N LYS A 47 6.28 7.28 2.32
CA LYS A 47 6.57 6.76 3.66
C LYS A 47 5.36 5.94 4.12
N CYS A 48 5.57 5.06 5.10
CA CYS A 48 4.51 4.33 5.73
C CYS A 48 4.52 4.57 7.23
N LYS A 49 3.40 4.97 7.79
CA LYS A 49 3.20 5.07 9.24
C LYS A 49 2.31 3.93 9.71
N ILE A 50 2.77 3.19 10.72
CA ILE A 50 1.99 2.19 11.43
C ILE A 50 1.66 2.76 12.80
N THR A 51 0.38 2.81 13.16
CA THR A 51 -0.10 3.26 14.48
C THR A 51 -0.85 2.13 15.16
N VAL A 52 -0.51 1.81 16.40
CA VAL A 52 -1.29 0.89 17.24
C VAL A 52 -2.55 1.61 17.69
N ILE A 53 -3.72 1.18 17.19
CA ILE A 53 -4.98 1.87 17.50
C ILE A 53 -5.83 1.16 18.54
N LYS A 54 -5.61 -0.15 18.77
CA LYS A 54 -6.37 -0.92 19.74
C LYS A 54 -5.62 -2.16 20.19
N LYS A 55 -5.81 -2.56 21.43
CA LYS A 55 -5.39 -3.85 22.01
C LYS A 55 -6.62 -4.50 22.64
N GLU A 56 -6.81 -5.77 22.38
CA GLU A 56 -7.84 -6.60 23.01
C GLU A 56 -7.21 -7.75 23.79
N CYS A 57 -7.99 -8.37 24.66
CA CYS A 57 -7.61 -9.58 25.37
C CYS A 57 -8.87 -10.40 25.63
N TYR A 58 -8.81 -11.70 25.34
CA TYR A 58 -9.90 -12.65 25.55
C TYR A 58 -9.47 -13.72 26.57
N PRO A 59 -9.63 -13.44 27.89
CA PRO A 59 -9.15 -14.33 28.94
C PRO A 59 -9.79 -15.72 28.91
N GLU A 60 -11.02 -15.83 28.43
CA GLU A 60 -11.73 -17.10 28.25
C GLU A 60 -11.08 -17.99 27.19
N LEU A 61 -10.56 -17.38 26.10
CA LEU A 61 -9.82 -18.11 25.07
C LEU A 61 -8.43 -18.51 25.58
N GLN A 62 -7.75 -17.61 26.32
CA GLN A 62 -6.45 -17.90 26.93
C GLN A 62 -6.57 -19.06 27.92
N LYS A 63 -7.56 -19.03 28.81
CA LYS A 63 -7.82 -20.09 29.78
C LYS A 63 -8.06 -21.44 29.13
N ARG A 64 -8.71 -21.47 27.96
CA ARG A 64 -9.09 -22.69 27.28
C ARG A 64 -7.98 -23.29 26.41
N TYR A 65 -7.16 -22.44 25.79
CA TYR A 65 -6.29 -22.87 24.68
C TYR A 65 -4.80 -22.60 24.89
N LEU A 66 -4.41 -21.66 25.76
CA LEU A 66 -3.00 -21.34 25.93
C LEU A 66 -2.32 -22.22 27.00
N ALA A 67 -1.04 -22.49 26.80
CA ALA A 67 -0.20 -23.15 27.80
C ALA A 67 -0.09 -22.33 29.10
N ASP A 68 -0.08 -20.99 28.98
CA ASP A 68 -0.23 -20.07 30.11
C ASP A 68 -1.62 -19.40 30.03
N PRO A 69 -2.58 -19.87 30.84
CA PRO A 69 -3.93 -19.32 30.88
C PRO A 69 -4.04 -17.88 31.40
N LYS A 70 -2.95 -17.34 31.97
CA LYS A 70 -2.87 -16.00 32.54
C LYS A 70 -1.95 -15.08 31.76
N SER A 71 -1.72 -15.36 30.47
CA SER A 71 -0.82 -14.57 29.60
C SER A 71 -1.19 -13.08 29.52
N GLY A 72 -2.48 -12.73 29.67
CA GLY A 72 -2.95 -11.34 29.66
C GLY A 72 -2.86 -10.66 28.28
N PRO A 73 -2.98 -9.32 28.22
CA PRO A 73 -2.89 -8.55 26.98
C PRO A 73 -1.49 -8.60 26.37
N CYS A 74 -1.37 -8.27 25.09
CA CYS A 74 -0.08 -8.23 24.40
C CYS A 74 0.90 -7.30 25.11
N PRO A 75 2.09 -7.79 25.54
CA PRO A 75 3.08 -6.98 26.23
C PRO A 75 4.00 -6.18 25.29
N PHE A 76 3.92 -6.43 23.96
CA PHE A 76 4.89 -5.90 22.99
C PHE A 76 4.56 -4.50 22.52
N PHE A 77 3.28 -4.14 22.45
CA PHE A 77 2.81 -2.87 21.90
C PHE A 77 2.01 -2.07 22.92
N GLU A 78 2.05 -0.73 22.75
CA GLU A 78 1.18 0.19 23.49
C GLU A 78 0.25 0.93 22.54
N VAL A 79 -0.99 1.21 22.97
CA VAL A 79 -1.96 2.00 22.18
C VAL A 79 -1.41 3.42 21.97
N GLY A 80 -1.44 3.89 20.72
CA GLY A 80 -0.85 5.17 20.32
C GLY A 80 0.63 5.07 19.90
N GLN A 81 1.28 3.91 20.06
CA GLN A 81 2.65 3.71 19.57
C GLN A 81 2.68 3.83 18.05
N GLU A 82 3.67 4.57 17.53
CA GLU A 82 3.84 4.81 16.10
C GLU A 82 5.20 4.32 15.60
N PHE A 83 5.21 3.84 14.33
CA PHE A 83 6.40 3.46 13.59
C PHE A 83 6.33 4.15 12.23
N LEU A 84 7.32 4.99 11.93
CA LEU A 84 7.48 5.60 10.61
C LEU A 84 8.56 4.85 9.84
N LEU A 85 8.22 4.38 8.63
CA LEU A 85 9.09 3.62 7.75
C LEU A 85 9.34 4.40 6.46
N GLU A 86 10.62 4.39 6.05
CA GLU A 86 11.08 4.99 4.80
C GLU A 86 12.03 4.01 4.07
N GLY A 87 11.93 3.92 2.76
CA GLY A 87 12.87 3.16 1.93
C GLY A 87 13.19 1.76 2.49
N ASN A 88 14.42 1.57 2.98
CA ASN A 88 14.92 0.28 3.45
C ASN A 88 14.50 -0.11 4.88
N ASP A 89 13.74 0.74 5.58
CA ASP A 89 13.28 0.39 6.94
C ASP A 89 12.39 -0.85 6.96
N PHE A 90 11.71 -1.14 5.84
CA PHE A 90 10.93 -2.36 5.69
C PHE A 90 11.71 -3.61 6.09
N PHE A 91 12.95 -3.75 5.64
CA PHE A 91 13.79 -4.91 5.93
C PHE A 91 14.37 -4.91 7.35
N ARG A 92 14.39 -3.78 8.02
CA ARG A 92 14.96 -3.62 9.37
C ARG A 92 13.95 -3.87 10.49
N MET A 93 12.65 -3.93 10.17
CA MET A 93 11.60 -4.10 11.19
C MET A 93 11.69 -5.43 11.93
N MET A 94 12.20 -6.49 11.27
CA MET A 94 12.38 -7.81 11.87
C MET A 94 13.58 -7.91 12.84
N ASN A 95 14.43 -6.88 12.93
CA ASN A 95 15.57 -6.87 13.86
C ASN A 95 15.16 -6.51 15.30
N GLY A 96 14.13 -7.16 15.84
CA GLY A 96 13.63 -6.94 17.20
C GLY A 96 12.83 -5.64 17.39
N ARG A 97 12.58 -4.88 16.33
CA ARG A 97 11.84 -3.60 16.40
C ARG A 97 10.32 -3.78 16.31
N PHE A 98 9.88 -4.95 15.84
CA PHE A 98 8.47 -5.26 15.65
C PHE A 98 8.22 -6.75 15.94
N CYS A 99 7.02 -7.09 16.40
CA CYS A 99 6.61 -8.47 16.64
C CYS A 99 6.47 -9.23 15.31
N ALA A 100 7.02 -10.44 15.21
CA ALA A 100 6.98 -11.26 14.00
C ALA A 100 5.54 -11.59 13.54
N GLU A 101 4.69 -11.98 14.49
CA GLU A 101 3.27 -12.30 14.23
C GLU A 101 2.47 -11.08 13.74
N ALA A 102 2.81 -9.90 14.22
CA ALA A 102 2.21 -8.67 13.73
C ALA A 102 2.77 -8.30 12.36
N TRP A 103 4.09 -8.47 12.13
CA TRP A 103 4.74 -8.15 10.86
C TRP A 103 4.22 -9.01 9.72
N ASP A 104 4.03 -10.32 9.96
CA ASP A 104 3.43 -11.23 8.98
C ASP A 104 2.06 -10.73 8.49
N ALA A 105 1.23 -10.24 9.41
CA ALA A 105 -0.10 -9.72 9.08
C ALA A 105 -0.06 -8.39 8.32
N VAL A 106 0.86 -7.45 8.66
CA VAL A 106 0.81 -6.06 8.15
C VAL A 106 1.80 -5.75 7.04
N SER A 107 2.88 -6.54 6.87
CA SER A 107 4.00 -6.22 5.97
C SER A 107 3.60 -5.97 4.51
N ARG A 108 2.64 -6.72 3.99
CA ARG A 108 2.11 -6.54 2.62
C ARG A 108 1.50 -5.15 2.39
N TYR A 109 0.82 -4.61 3.40
CA TYR A 109 0.22 -3.28 3.34
C TYR A 109 1.26 -2.18 3.47
N VAL A 110 2.26 -2.41 4.33
CA VAL A 110 3.44 -1.53 4.46
C VAL A 110 4.21 -1.46 3.15
N TYR A 111 4.44 -2.61 2.52
CA TYR A 111 5.12 -2.66 1.22
C TYR A 111 4.36 -1.88 0.15
N ALA A 112 3.04 -2.07 0.04
CA ALA A 112 2.20 -1.34 -0.91
C ALA A 112 2.26 0.18 -0.66
N ALA A 113 2.22 0.61 0.62
CA ALA A 113 2.34 2.02 1.00
C ALA A 113 3.67 2.63 0.54
N LEU A 114 4.80 1.95 0.82
CA LEU A 114 6.14 2.42 0.45
C LEU A 114 6.37 2.48 -1.07
N GLN A 115 5.63 1.68 -1.85
CA GLN A 115 5.67 1.69 -3.32
C GLN A 115 4.72 2.72 -3.95
N GLY A 116 3.99 3.51 -3.16
CA GLY A 116 3.06 4.52 -3.66
C GLY A 116 1.75 3.96 -4.21
N GLY A 117 1.49 2.66 -4.03
CA GLY A 117 0.26 2.02 -4.45
C GLY A 117 -0.92 2.34 -3.54
N SER A 118 -2.14 2.08 -4.00
CA SER A 118 -3.30 1.96 -3.14
C SER A 118 -3.10 0.77 -2.20
N ILE A 119 -3.26 0.98 -0.89
CA ILE A 119 -3.02 -0.11 0.08
C ILE A 119 -4.13 -1.14 -0.04
N MET A 120 -5.40 -0.69 -0.06
CA MET A 120 -6.56 -1.56 -0.19
C MET A 120 -7.75 -0.77 -0.74
N LYS A 121 -7.74 -0.52 -2.05
CA LYS A 121 -8.77 0.29 -2.73
C LYS A 121 -10.17 -0.27 -2.52
N GLY A 122 -11.08 0.58 -2.06
CA GLY A 122 -12.48 0.23 -1.85
C GLY A 122 -12.77 -0.58 -0.58
N TRP A 123 -11.74 -0.88 0.23
CA TRP A 123 -11.91 -1.54 1.52
C TRP A 123 -12.12 -0.56 2.67
N THR A 124 -11.29 0.49 2.74
CA THR A 124 -11.43 1.60 3.67
C THR A 124 -11.99 2.83 2.94
N ASN A 125 -12.37 3.86 3.69
CA ASN A 125 -12.81 5.15 3.15
C ASN A 125 -11.67 6.00 2.58
N ASP A 126 -10.41 5.59 2.80
CA ASP A 126 -9.20 6.19 2.23
C ASP A 126 -8.30 5.09 1.67
N GLU A 127 -8.01 5.12 0.38
CA GLU A 127 -7.15 4.12 -0.26
C GLU A 127 -5.69 4.12 0.21
N LYS A 128 -5.26 5.15 0.93
CA LYS A 128 -3.96 5.25 1.56
C LYS A 128 -3.90 4.60 2.94
N VAL A 129 -5.02 4.08 3.44
CA VAL A 129 -5.15 3.54 4.80
C VAL A 129 -5.64 2.10 4.78
N MET A 130 -5.05 1.27 5.65
CA MET A 130 -5.55 -0.07 5.99
C MET A 130 -5.64 -0.23 7.49
N ILE A 131 -6.68 -0.90 7.95
CA ILE A 131 -6.82 -1.38 9.33
C ILE A 131 -6.60 -2.89 9.32
N ALA A 132 -5.57 -3.34 10.02
CA ALA A 132 -5.20 -4.76 10.11
C ALA A 132 -4.95 -5.16 11.56
N CYS A 133 -4.93 -6.46 11.82
CA CYS A 133 -4.75 -7.04 13.14
C CYS A 133 -3.60 -8.05 13.09
N CYS A 134 -2.85 -8.24 14.18
CA CYS A 134 -1.86 -9.31 14.28
C CYS A 134 -2.52 -10.70 14.29
N ASN A 135 -1.70 -11.75 14.16
CA ASN A 135 -2.18 -13.13 14.09
C ASN A 135 -2.58 -13.75 15.44
N ASP A 136 -2.36 -13.07 16.58
CA ASP A 136 -2.74 -13.58 17.91
C ASP A 136 -4.25 -13.41 18.13
N GLY A 137 -5.00 -14.51 17.98
CA GLY A 137 -6.45 -14.53 18.18
C GLY A 137 -6.90 -14.40 19.63
N THR A 138 -6.01 -14.47 20.63
CA THR A 138 -6.36 -14.40 22.05
C THR A 138 -6.12 -13.04 22.69
N ARG A 139 -5.21 -12.25 22.08
CA ARG A 139 -4.86 -10.88 22.51
C ARG A 139 -4.50 -10.00 21.31
N PRO A 140 -5.42 -9.80 20.36
CA PRO A 140 -5.14 -9.13 19.10
C PRO A 140 -4.78 -7.66 19.32
N VAL A 141 -3.82 -7.21 18.51
CA VAL A 141 -3.43 -5.81 18.40
C VAL A 141 -3.84 -5.30 17.03
N VAL A 142 -4.57 -4.18 16.99
CA VAL A 142 -5.08 -3.57 15.77
C VAL A 142 -4.21 -2.39 15.38
N PHE A 143 -3.83 -2.35 14.11
CA PHE A 143 -2.97 -1.33 13.52
C PHE A 143 -3.69 -0.54 12.44
N LYS A 144 -3.44 0.77 12.41
CA LYS A 144 -3.66 1.61 11.23
C LYS A 144 -2.36 1.69 10.46
N ILE A 145 -2.36 1.32 9.18
CA ILE A 145 -1.26 1.44 8.23
C ILE A 145 -1.62 2.54 7.26
N GLU A 146 -0.76 3.55 7.12
CA GLU A 146 -1.05 4.78 6.42
C GLU A 146 0.10 5.18 5.49
N ARG A 147 -0.18 5.41 4.19
CA ARG A 147 0.78 5.97 3.25
C ARG A 147 0.83 7.49 3.42
N ILE A 148 2.04 8.01 3.52
CA ILE A 148 2.32 9.44 3.54
C ILE A 148 3.09 9.76 2.26
N ASP A 149 2.54 10.64 1.43
CA ASP A 149 3.18 11.11 0.20
C ASP A 149 3.93 12.42 0.51
N VAL A 150 5.21 12.48 0.13
CA VAL A 150 6.09 13.64 0.33
C VAL A 150 6.65 14.06 -1.02
N GLU A 151 6.49 15.34 -1.37
CA GLU A 151 7.10 15.92 -2.55
C GLU A 151 8.57 16.23 -2.27
N GLU A 152 9.49 15.67 -3.07
CA GLU A 152 10.91 16.07 -3.05
C GLU A 152 11.18 16.94 -4.26
N PRO A 153 11.85 18.10 -4.09
CA PRO A 153 12.32 18.89 -5.22
C PRO A 153 13.32 18.05 -6.03
N ASP A 154 13.23 18.14 -7.36
CA ASP A 154 14.14 17.42 -8.25
C ASP A 154 15.56 17.99 -8.09
N SER A 155 16.46 17.24 -7.46
CA SER A 155 17.85 17.63 -7.22
C SER A 155 18.74 17.60 -8.47
N SER A 156 18.13 17.50 -9.66
CA SER A 156 18.87 17.43 -10.93
C SER A 156 19.40 18.80 -11.43
N GLU A 157 19.00 19.93 -10.81
CA GLU A 157 19.44 21.26 -11.28
C GLU A 157 20.81 21.69 -10.73
N ASP A 158 21.31 21.08 -9.65
CA ASP A 158 22.58 21.51 -9.03
C ASP A 158 23.85 20.92 -9.69
N SER A 159 23.70 19.95 -10.61
CA SER A 159 24.85 19.26 -11.22
C SER A 159 25.33 19.87 -12.54
N GLU A 160 24.57 20.75 -13.18
CA GLU A 160 24.99 21.39 -14.44
C GLU A 160 25.84 22.64 -14.23
N ASN A 161 25.70 23.31 -13.08
CA ASN A 161 26.45 24.55 -12.82
C ASN A 161 27.92 24.33 -12.35
N SER A 162 28.28 23.07 -12.01
CA SER A 162 29.64 22.73 -11.55
C SER A 162 30.58 22.30 -12.70
N ARG A 163 30.13 22.25 -13.95
CA ARG A 163 30.94 21.87 -15.13
C ARG A 163 31.34 23.03 -16.03
N GLN A 164 31.02 24.27 -15.64
CA GLN A 164 31.39 25.50 -16.39
C GLN A 164 32.33 26.44 -15.63
N GLN A 165 33.07 25.94 -14.65
CA GLN A 165 34.20 26.72 -14.06
C GLN A 165 35.51 26.00 -14.25
#